data_8108cebfabcd1b71455b129d9521bf2b
#
_entry.id   8108cebfabcd1b71455b129d9521bf2b
#
_cell.length_a   1.000
_cell.length_b   1.000
_cell.length_c   1.000
_cell.angle_alpha   90.00
_cell.angle_beta   90.00
_cell.angle_gamma   90.00
#
_symmetry.space_group_name_H-M   'P 1'
#
loop_
_entity.id
_entity.type
_entity.pdbx_description
1 polymer ?
#
loop_
_entity_poly.entity_id
_entity_poly.type
_entity_poly.pdbx_seq_one_letter_code
_entity_poly.pdbx_strand_id
1 'polypeptide(L)'
;MYKRQCLFNAIGYVFFRSLAKAKELRKVVHDAVLSDPDTFSEAALGKPPKEYAEWVLRPNSWGGQVELFVLSTHLRKQIAAYDVQTGRVDIYGEDRFPRSERGHLIYDGLHYDALVFAYPGLEDVSDTHVTVVDCSLEPISKINGFDRKARALAKKDQERRLFTDVANFSLRCLVCQTGLVGENEAREHAKTTGHTNFGEY
;
A
#
# COMPACT_ATOMS: atom_id res chain seq x y z
N MET A 1 3.07 11.52 13.92
CA MET A 1 3.19 11.06 12.52
C MET A 1 1.97 10.19 12.22
N TYR A 2 1.14 10.55 11.25
CA TYR A 2 -0.12 9.84 10.98
C TYR A 2 0.18 8.51 10.29
N LYS A 3 0.19 7.41 11.05
CA LYS A 3 0.48 6.04 10.56
C LYS A 3 -0.44 5.56 9.43
N ARG A 4 -1.60 6.20 9.22
CA ARG A 4 -2.61 5.78 8.23
C ARG A 4 -2.50 6.46 6.85
N GLN A 5 -1.46 7.27 6.62
CA GLN A 5 -1.17 7.89 5.32
C GLN A 5 0.00 7.23 4.60
N CYS A 6 0.49 6.09 5.11
CA CYS A 6 1.71 5.45 4.65
C CYS A 6 1.74 5.19 3.14
N LEU A 7 0.70 4.58 2.58
CA LEU A 7 0.61 4.30 1.14
C LEU A 7 0.73 5.59 0.29
N PHE A 8 -0.07 6.61 0.62
CA PHE A 8 -0.06 7.87 -0.14
C PHE A 8 1.24 8.65 0.03
N ASN A 9 1.86 8.58 1.21
CA ASN A 9 3.18 9.15 1.45
C ASN A 9 4.27 8.40 0.68
N ALA A 10 4.21 7.07 0.66
CA ALA A 10 5.15 6.23 -0.09
C ALA A 10 5.07 6.52 -1.60
N ILE A 11 3.86 6.56 -2.17
CA ILE A 11 3.63 6.96 -3.56
C ILE A 11 4.10 8.39 -3.82
N GLY A 12 3.78 9.33 -2.92
CA GLY A 12 4.23 10.71 -3.00
C GLY A 12 5.75 10.83 -3.03
N TYR A 13 6.44 10.07 -2.18
CA TYR A 13 7.90 10.05 -2.17
C TYR A 13 8.49 9.41 -3.42
N VAL A 14 7.99 8.24 -3.82
CA VAL A 14 8.50 7.49 -4.97
C VAL A 14 8.40 8.30 -6.27
N PHE A 15 7.25 8.90 -6.57
CA PHE A 15 7.02 9.55 -7.86
C PHE A 15 7.21 11.07 -7.86
N PHE A 16 7.19 11.73 -6.70
CA PHE A 16 7.24 13.19 -6.60
C PHE A 16 8.31 13.69 -5.61
N ARG A 17 9.02 12.79 -4.93
CA ARG A 17 9.96 13.13 -3.86
C ARG A 17 9.34 14.02 -2.76
N SER A 18 8.05 13.83 -2.49
CA SER A 18 7.29 14.67 -1.57
C SER A 18 6.33 13.86 -0.72
N LEU A 19 6.39 14.04 0.58
CA LEU A 19 5.42 13.48 1.54
C LEU A 19 4.13 14.33 1.63
N ALA A 20 4.08 15.50 0.99
CA ALA A 20 2.93 16.40 1.06
C ALA A 20 1.81 16.07 0.04
N LYS A 21 1.99 15.02 -0.78
CA LYS A 21 1.05 14.66 -1.87
C LYS A 21 -0.17 13.85 -1.42
N ALA A 22 -0.22 13.38 -0.18
CA ALA A 22 -1.27 12.46 0.27
C ALA A 22 -2.69 12.98 0.03
N LYS A 23 -2.96 14.27 0.28
CA LYS A 23 -4.30 14.87 0.06
C LYS A 23 -4.69 14.89 -1.42
N GLU A 24 -3.75 15.24 -2.29
CA GLU A 24 -3.94 15.27 -3.75
C GLU A 24 -4.21 13.86 -4.29
N LEU A 25 -3.39 12.90 -3.89
CA LEU A 25 -3.53 11.50 -4.32
C LEU A 25 -4.83 10.85 -3.83
N ARG A 26 -5.28 11.17 -2.61
CA ARG A 26 -6.61 10.76 -2.11
C ARG A 26 -7.74 11.31 -2.96
N LYS A 27 -7.63 12.59 -3.38
CA LYS A 27 -8.61 13.20 -4.27
C LYS A 27 -8.65 12.50 -5.63
N VAL A 28 -7.52 12.11 -6.18
CA VAL A 28 -7.46 11.31 -7.43
C VAL A 28 -8.25 10.01 -7.28
N VAL A 29 -8.09 9.29 -6.16
CA VAL A 29 -8.84 8.05 -5.92
C VAL A 29 -10.33 8.32 -5.77
N HIS A 30 -10.70 9.35 -5.01
CA HIS A 30 -12.10 9.79 -4.86
C HIS A 30 -12.77 10.04 -6.22
N ASP A 31 -12.13 10.86 -7.05
CA ASP A 31 -12.68 11.26 -8.35
C ASP A 31 -12.77 10.06 -9.31
N ALA A 32 -11.78 9.16 -9.30
CA ALA A 32 -11.78 7.94 -10.11
C ALA A 32 -12.92 6.99 -9.72
N VAL A 33 -13.13 6.75 -8.44
CA VAL A 33 -14.21 5.89 -7.93
C VAL A 33 -15.59 6.41 -8.34
N LEU A 34 -15.79 7.72 -8.29
CA LEU A 34 -17.09 8.32 -8.69
C LEU A 34 -17.30 8.36 -10.20
N SER A 35 -16.22 8.41 -10.99
CA SER A 35 -16.30 8.50 -12.46
C SER A 35 -16.57 7.16 -13.14
N ASP A 36 -16.29 6.02 -12.49
CA ASP A 36 -16.43 4.68 -13.08
C ASP A 36 -17.05 3.70 -12.05
N PRO A 37 -18.34 3.83 -11.76
CA PRO A 37 -19.03 2.97 -10.79
C PRO A 37 -19.18 1.51 -11.23
N ASP A 38 -18.98 1.21 -12.51
CA ASP A 38 -19.02 -0.16 -13.03
C ASP A 38 -17.74 -0.91 -12.62
N THR A 39 -16.58 -0.30 -12.81
CA THR A 39 -15.30 -0.85 -12.35
C THR A 39 -15.22 -0.85 -10.82
N PHE A 40 -15.64 0.25 -10.18
CA PHE A 40 -15.61 0.41 -8.73
C PHE A 40 -16.97 0.12 -8.10
N SER A 41 -17.50 -1.08 -8.37
CA SER A 41 -18.77 -1.53 -7.79
C SER A 41 -18.66 -1.78 -6.27
N GLU A 42 -19.80 -1.82 -5.59
CA GLU A 42 -19.86 -2.15 -4.15
C GLU A 42 -19.21 -3.49 -3.84
N ALA A 43 -19.35 -4.48 -4.74
CA ALA A 43 -18.70 -5.78 -4.59
C ALA A 43 -17.17 -5.68 -4.61
N ALA A 44 -16.61 -4.80 -5.45
CA ALA A 44 -15.16 -4.58 -5.55
C ALA A 44 -14.62 -3.76 -4.37
N LEU A 45 -15.38 -2.78 -3.89
CA LEU A 45 -14.97 -1.83 -2.85
C LEU A 45 -15.32 -2.31 -1.42
N GLY A 46 -16.24 -3.26 -1.27
CA GLY A 46 -16.79 -3.69 0.02
C GLY A 46 -17.73 -2.67 0.67
N LYS A 47 -18.08 -1.59 -0.04
CA LYS A 47 -19.05 -0.57 0.35
C LYS A 47 -19.53 0.23 -0.86
N PRO A 48 -20.67 0.97 -0.77
CA PRO A 48 -21.15 1.79 -1.86
C PRO A 48 -20.11 2.78 -2.39
N PRO A 49 -19.95 2.97 -3.71
CA PRO A 49 -18.92 3.83 -4.31
C PRO A 49 -18.86 5.24 -3.73
N LYS A 50 -20.01 5.87 -3.48
CA LYS A 50 -20.07 7.21 -2.86
C LYS A 50 -19.50 7.21 -1.45
N GLU A 51 -19.86 6.21 -0.64
CA GLU A 51 -19.35 6.07 0.73
C GLU A 51 -17.84 5.81 0.74
N TYR A 52 -17.34 4.98 -0.20
CA TYR A 52 -15.92 4.72 -0.35
C TYR A 52 -15.16 6.00 -0.75
N ALA A 53 -15.67 6.75 -1.70
CA ALA A 53 -15.09 8.01 -2.16
C ALA A 53 -14.97 9.03 -1.02
N GLU A 54 -16.01 9.21 -0.21
CA GLU A 54 -15.94 10.07 0.97
C GLU A 54 -14.98 9.53 2.04
N TRP A 55 -14.96 8.21 2.23
CA TRP A 55 -14.09 7.56 3.21
C TRP A 55 -12.61 7.72 2.85
N VAL A 56 -12.23 7.56 1.57
CA VAL A 56 -10.83 7.65 1.15
C VAL A 56 -10.24 9.06 1.35
N LEU A 57 -11.06 10.11 1.34
CA LEU A 57 -10.61 11.49 1.61
C LEU A 57 -10.18 11.71 3.06
N ARG A 58 -10.62 10.86 3.99
CA ARG A 58 -10.28 11.01 5.43
C ARG A 58 -8.81 10.69 5.64
N PRO A 59 -8.05 11.52 6.38
CA PRO A 59 -6.62 11.28 6.63
C PRO A 59 -6.34 9.93 7.32
N ASN A 60 -7.33 9.42 8.04
CA ASN A 60 -7.23 8.18 8.80
C ASN A 60 -7.68 6.93 8.02
N SER A 61 -8.08 7.05 6.77
CA SER A 61 -8.43 5.90 5.93
C SER A 61 -7.16 5.23 5.41
N TRP A 62 -7.16 3.91 5.48
CA TRP A 62 -6.07 3.08 4.94
C TRP A 62 -6.20 2.98 3.43
N GLY A 63 -5.07 3.02 2.73
CA GLY A 63 -5.02 2.70 1.31
C GLY A 63 -4.59 1.26 1.09
N GLY A 64 -5.01 0.67 -0.02
CA GLY A 64 -4.71 -0.71 -0.40
C GLY A 64 -4.68 -0.92 -1.92
N GLN A 65 -5.15 -2.08 -2.36
CA GLN A 65 -5.12 -2.49 -3.77
C GLN A 65 -5.90 -1.57 -4.69
N VAL A 66 -7.04 -1.05 -4.25
CA VAL A 66 -7.87 -0.12 -5.02
C VAL A 66 -7.11 1.17 -5.31
N GLU A 67 -6.49 1.75 -4.28
CA GLU A 67 -5.70 2.96 -4.41
C GLU A 67 -4.48 2.74 -5.31
N LEU A 68 -3.76 1.62 -5.16
CA LEU A 68 -2.62 1.29 -6.02
C LEU A 68 -3.02 1.14 -7.49
N PHE A 69 -4.14 0.48 -7.76
CA PHE A 69 -4.68 0.35 -9.12
C PHE A 69 -5.04 1.71 -9.73
N VAL A 70 -5.78 2.55 -9.00
CA VAL A 70 -6.18 3.89 -9.44
C VAL A 70 -4.96 4.78 -9.68
N LEU A 71 -4.03 4.80 -8.71
CA LEU A 71 -2.85 5.67 -8.78
C LEU A 71 -1.89 5.23 -9.90
N SER A 72 -1.70 3.92 -10.12
CA SER A 72 -0.95 3.41 -11.27
C SER A 72 -1.56 3.89 -12.60
N THR A 73 -2.88 3.80 -12.72
CA THR A 73 -3.62 4.25 -13.92
C THR A 73 -3.51 5.76 -14.12
N HIS A 74 -3.70 6.55 -13.06
CA HIS A 74 -3.63 8.01 -13.11
C HIS A 74 -2.22 8.50 -13.50
N LEU A 75 -1.21 7.93 -12.86
CA LEU A 75 0.19 8.29 -13.12
C LEU A 75 0.70 7.74 -14.46
N ARG A 76 0.01 6.76 -15.04
CA ARG A 76 0.45 5.98 -16.21
C ARG A 76 1.83 5.34 -15.98
N LYS A 77 2.03 4.82 -14.77
CA LYS A 77 3.28 4.23 -14.29
C LYS A 77 3.00 2.90 -13.60
N GLN A 78 4.05 2.10 -13.47
CA GLN A 78 3.97 0.84 -12.76
C GLN A 78 4.26 1.03 -11.27
N ILE A 79 3.53 0.30 -10.43
CA ILE A 79 3.75 0.24 -8.98
C ILE A 79 3.93 -1.22 -8.59
N ALA A 80 5.13 -1.60 -8.14
CA ALA A 80 5.41 -2.93 -7.60
C ALA A 80 5.29 -2.90 -6.08
N ALA A 81 4.38 -3.69 -5.52
CA ALA A 81 4.19 -3.85 -4.08
C ALA A 81 4.69 -5.24 -3.64
N TYR A 82 5.67 -5.27 -2.75
CA TYR A 82 6.29 -6.47 -2.21
C TYR A 82 5.71 -6.77 -0.83
N ASP A 83 4.94 -7.84 -0.73
CA ASP A 83 4.33 -8.30 0.53
C ASP A 83 5.33 -9.14 1.32
N VAL A 84 5.71 -8.68 2.50
CA VAL A 84 6.68 -9.34 3.37
C VAL A 84 6.12 -10.65 3.91
N GLN A 85 4.85 -10.69 4.31
CA GLN A 85 4.25 -11.88 4.91
C GLN A 85 4.16 -13.04 3.93
N THR A 86 3.68 -12.77 2.70
CA THR A 86 3.41 -13.81 1.70
C THR A 86 4.55 -14.03 0.72
N GLY A 87 5.47 -13.08 0.60
CA GLY A 87 6.51 -13.05 -0.44
C GLY A 87 5.96 -12.74 -1.84
N ARG A 88 4.65 -12.44 -1.96
CA ARG A 88 4.00 -12.07 -3.22
C ARG A 88 4.44 -10.68 -3.68
N VAL A 89 4.45 -10.49 -4.98
CA VAL A 89 4.66 -9.16 -5.58
C VAL A 89 3.53 -8.90 -6.56
N ASP A 90 2.83 -7.82 -6.33
CA ASP A 90 1.78 -7.33 -7.22
C ASP A 90 2.31 -6.12 -7.99
N ILE A 91 2.25 -6.17 -9.33
CA ILE A 91 2.70 -5.07 -10.18
C ILE A 91 1.48 -4.45 -10.86
N TYR A 92 1.06 -3.31 -10.35
CA TYR A 92 -0.06 -2.54 -10.90
C TYR A 92 0.40 -1.79 -12.16
N GLY A 93 -0.37 -1.89 -13.23
CA GLY A 93 -0.12 -1.19 -14.48
C GLY A 93 0.92 -1.84 -15.39
N GLU A 94 1.44 -3.04 -15.10
CA GLU A 94 2.43 -3.73 -15.92
C GLU A 94 1.92 -3.98 -17.35
N ASP A 95 0.71 -4.48 -17.50
CA ASP A 95 0.10 -4.76 -18.81
C ASP A 95 -0.28 -3.50 -19.58
N ARG A 96 -0.66 -2.43 -18.86
CA ARG A 96 -1.15 -1.18 -19.45
C ARG A 96 -0.03 -0.21 -19.81
N PHE A 97 1.05 -0.21 -19.04
CA PHE A 97 2.18 0.73 -19.13
C PHE A 97 3.53 0.00 -19.13
N PRO A 98 3.75 -1.00 -20.01
CA PRO A 98 4.91 -1.92 -19.91
C PRO A 98 6.26 -1.22 -20.09
N ARG A 99 6.27 -0.02 -20.70
CA ARG A 99 7.49 0.77 -20.94
C ARG A 99 7.49 2.08 -20.15
N SER A 100 6.89 2.10 -18.99
CA SER A 100 6.88 3.27 -18.12
C SER A 100 7.87 3.11 -16.97
N GLU A 101 7.97 4.13 -16.14
CA GLU A 101 8.70 4.05 -14.86
C GLU A 101 7.97 3.12 -13.89
N ARG A 102 8.75 2.35 -13.12
CA ARG A 102 8.26 1.48 -12.05
C ARG A 102 8.75 2.00 -10.70
N GLY A 103 7.81 2.34 -9.83
CA GLY A 103 8.06 2.59 -8.41
C GLY A 103 7.92 1.32 -7.59
N HIS A 104 8.63 1.24 -6.46
CA HIS A 104 8.66 0.06 -5.62
C HIS A 104 8.20 0.39 -4.21
N LEU A 105 7.33 -0.44 -3.64
CA LEU A 105 6.83 -0.35 -2.27
C LEU A 105 7.02 -1.68 -1.56
N ILE A 106 7.23 -1.64 -0.25
CA ILE A 106 7.18 -2.83 0.60
C ILE A 106 5.98 -2.74 1.53
N TYR A 107 5.31 -3.86 1.77
CA TYR A 107 4.12 -3.96 2.62
C TYR A 107 4.34 -5.01 3.71
N ASP A 108 4.17 -4.60 4.96
CA ASP A 108 4.41 -5.45 6.13
C ASP A 108 3.13 -6.04 6.75
N GLY A 109 1.99 -5.93 6.05
CA GLY A 109 0.67 -6.34 6.54
C GLY A 109 -0.17 -5.17 7.07
N LEU A 110 0.45 -4.07 7.50
CA LEU A 110 -0.21 -2.85 7.97
C LEU A 110 0.30 -1.58 7.29
N HIS A 111 1.57 -1.55 6.95
CA HIS A 111 2.27 -0.34 6.53
C HIS A 111 2.88 -0.50 5.14
N TYR A 112 2.79 0.56 4.34
CA TYR A 112 3.50 0.68 3.07
C TYR A 112 4.66 1.63 3.23
N ASP A 113 5.86 1.17 2.88
CA ASP A 113 7.05 2.00 2.79
C ASP A 113 7.56 2.08 1.34
N ALA A 114 8.16 3.22 1.01
CA ALA A 114 8.83 3.40 -0.27
C ALA A 114 10.14 2.60 -0.29
N LEU A 115 10.31 1.74 -1.29
CA LEU A 115 11.60 1.13 -1.57
C LEU A 115 12.40 2.04 -2.51
N VAL A 116 13.59 2.40 -2.08
CA VAL A 116 14.54 3.18 -2.87
C VAL A 116 15.84 2.43 -3.00
N PHE A 117 16.57 2.68 -4.08
CA PHE A 117 17.88 2.10 -4.29
C PHE A 117 18.93 3.18 -4.07
N ALA A 118 19.77 3.00 -3.05
CA ALA A 118 20.90 3.86 -2.75
C ALA A 118 22.19 3.32 -3.37
N TYR A 119 23.09 4.20 -3.73
CA TYR A 119 24.46 3.82 -4.09
C TYR A 119 25.26 3.53 -2.81
N PRO A 120 26.18 2.55 -2.84
CA PRO A 120 27.05 2.26 -1.70
C PRO A 120 27.79 3.51 -1.19
N GLY A 121 27.65 3.79 0.10
CA GLY A 121 28.24 4.96 0.75
C GLY A 121 27.40 6.26 0.63
N LEU A 122 26.24 6.21 0.01
CA LEU A 122 25.31 7.35 -0.14
C LEU A 122 23.91 7.02 0.40
N GLU A 123 23.80 6.03 1.30
CA GLU A 123 22.52 5.53 1.82
C GLU A 123 21.73 6.60 2.57
N ASP A 124 22.43 7.53 3.23
CA ASP A 124 21.82 8.63 4.00
C ASP A 124 21.59 9.90 3.17
N VAL A 125 21.97 9.90 1.88
CA VAL A 125 21.83 11.07 1.00
C VAL A 125 20.59 10.90 0.12
N SER A 126 19.45 11.37 0.61
CA SER A 126 18.12 11.16 -0.02
C SER A 126 18.06 11.62 -1.49
N ASP A 127 18.76 12.68 -1.86
CA ASP A 127 18.73 13.21 -3.23
C ASP A 127 19.39 12.29 -4.25
N THR A 128 20.26 11.37 -3.80
CA THR A 128 20.92 10.36 -4.65
C THR A 128 20.12 9.08 -4.81
N HIS A 129 19.03 8.90 -4.07
CA HIS A 129 18.21 7.69 -4.12
C HIS A 129 17.53 7.54 -5.49
N VAL A 130 17.59 6.34 -6.07
CA VAL A 130 16.77 5.97 -7.23
C VAL A 130 15.41 5.53 -6.71
N THR A 131 14.39 6.34 -6.94
CA THR A 131 13.02 6.08 -6.47
C THR A 131 12.16 5.37 -7.50
N VAL A 132 12.49 5.49 -8.78
CA VAL A 132 11.82 4.82 -9.90
C VAL A 132 12.83 4.19 -10.84
N VAL A 133 12.44 3.11 -11.50
CA VAL A 133 13.21 2.45 -12.55
C VAL A 133 12.52 2.69 -13.89
N ASP A 134 13.24 3.24 -14.86
CA ASP A 134 12.70 3.44 -16.21
C ASP A 134 12.74 2.13 -17.00
N CYS A 135 11.58 1.51 -17.15
CA CYS A 135 11.43 0.24 -17.87
C CYS A 135 11.55 0.37 -19.39
N SER A 136 11.58 1.60 -19.94
CA SER A 136 11.76 1.81 -21.37
C SER A 136 13.22 1.86 -21.79
N LEU A 137 14.09 2.36 -20.92
CA LEU A 137 15.51 2.58 -21.17
C LEU A 137 16.39 1.44 -20.65
N GLU A 138 15.94 0.77 -19.61
CA GLU A 138 16.75 -0.26 -18.96
C GLU A 138 16.58 -1.64 -19.62
N PRO A 139 17.67 -2.38 -19.81
CA PRO A 139 17.57 -3.79 -20.18
C PRO A 139 16.74 -4.57 -19.17
N ILE A 140 15.95 -5.54 -19.63
CA ILE A 140 15.16 -6.44 -18.76
C ILE A 140 16.01 -7.03 -17.64
N SER A 141 17.29 -7.35 -17.90
CA SER A 141 18.19 -7.88 -16.89
C SER A 141 18.46 -6.92 -15.74
N LYS A 142 18.46 -5.61 -15.98
CA LYS A 142 18.69 -4.57 -14.98
C LYS A 142 17.41 -4.33 -14.16
N ILE A 143 16.25 -4.26 -14.83
CA ILE A 143 14.94 -4.21 -14.16
C ILE A 143 14.79 -5.43 -13.23
N ASN A 144 15.07 -6.63 -13.74
CA ASN A 144 15.08 -7.86 -12.93
C ASN A 144 16.10 -7.80 -11.77
N GLY A 145 17.18 -7.04 -11.92
CA GLY A 145 18.16 -6.78 -10.87
C GLY A 145 17.59 -5.99 -9.70
N PHE A 146 16.79 -4.95 -9.98
CA PHE A 146 16.08 -4.19 -8.96
C PHE A 146 15.01 -5.03 -8.28
N ASP A 147 14.14 -5.70 -9.05
CA ASP A 147 13.11 -6.57 -8.51
C ASP A 147 13.70 -7.69 -7.63
N ARG A 148 14.83 -8.28 -8.04
CA ARG A 148 15.53 -9.29 -7.26
C ARG A 148 16.02 -8.74 -5.93
N LYS A 149 16.58 -7.53 -5.89
CA LYS A 149 17.05 -6.89 -4.64
C LYS A 149 15.87 -6.58 -3.71
N ALA A 150 14.75 -6.07 -4.26
CA ALA A 150 13.55 -5.80 -3.51
C ALA A 150 12.94 -7.08 -2.91
N ARG A 151 12.85 -8.17 -3.71
CA ARG A 151 12.42 -9.49 -3.22
C ARG A 151 13.35 -10.05 -2.14
N ALA A 152 14.66 -9.87 -2.30
CA ALA A 152 15.63 -10.31 -1.31
C ALA A 152 15.49 -9.58 0.02
N LEU A 153 15.18 -8.28 -0.02
CA LEU A 153 14.88 -7.48 1.18
C LEU A 153 13.58 -7.97 1.84
N ALA A 154 12.48 -8.09 1.08
CA ALA A 154 11.21 -8.59 1.60
C ALA A 154 11.37 -9.99 2.24
N LYS A 155 12.12 -10.88 1.61
CA LYS A 155 12.43 -12.21 2.17
C LYS A 155 13.23 -12.12 3.47
N LYS A 156 14.23 -11.26 3.54
CA LYS A 156 15.01 -11.02 4.76
C LYS A 156 14.13 -10.53 5.91
N ASP A 157 13.21 -9.61 5.61
CA ASP A 157 12.27 -9.08 6.58
C ASP A 157 11.25 -10.15 7.00
N GLN A 158 10.80 -11.01 6.06
CA GLN A 158 9.97 -12.17 6.36
C GLN A 158 10.66 -13.15 7.32
N GLU A 159 11.93 -13.52 7.05
CA GLU A 159 12.73 -14.40 7.91
C GLU A 159 12.91 -13.82 9.32
N ARG A 160 12.98 -12.50 9.44
CA ARG A 160 13.07 -11.76 10.70
C ARG A 160 11.69 -11.51 11.35
N ARG A 161 10.61 -11.95 10.71
CA ARG A 161 9.22 -11.72 11.14
C ARG A 161 8.88 -10.23 11.31
N LEU A 162 9.41 -9.38 10.44
CA LEU A 162 9.13 -7.95 10.42
C LEU A 162 7.84 -7.66 9.61
N PHE A 163 6.75 -8.32 9.99
CA PHE A 163 5.43 -8.12 9.41
C PHE A 163 4.36 -8.35 10.48
N THR A 164 3.18 -7.78 10.26
CA THR A 164 1.99 -7.99 11.12
C THR A 164 1.07 -9.00 10.46
N ASP A 165 0.84 -10.12 11.12
CA ASP A 165 -0.15 -11.10 10.69
C ASP A 165 -1.56 -10.67 11.12
N VAL A 166 -2.17 -9.81 10.30
CA VAL A 166 -3.50 -9.25 10.58
C VAL A 166 -4.62 -10.30 10.62
N ALA A 167 -4.39 -11.49 10.08
CA ALA A 167 -5.35 -12.58 10.12
C ALA A 167 -5.34 -13.31 11.48
N ASN A 168 -4.19 -13.36 12.16
CA ASN A 168 -4.00 -14.17 13.36
C ASN A 168 -3.56 -13.36 14.60
N PHE A 169 -3.50 -12.02 14.53
CA PHE A 169 -3.12 -11.24 15.70
C PHE A 169 -4.20 -11.23 16.77
N SER A 170 -3.78 -11.23 18.04
CA SER A 170 -4.68 -11.27 19.19
C SER A 170 -5.20 -9.87 19.50
N LEU A 171 -6.51 -9.73 19.55
CA LEU A 171 -7.22 -8.51 19.90
C LEU A 171 -8.08 -8.71 21.15
N ARG A 172 -8.32 -7.62 21.85
CA ARG A 172 -9.33 -7.58 22.91
C ARG A 172 -10.25 -6.39 22.68
N CYS A 173 -11.56 -6.62 22.77
CA CYS A 173 -12.52 -5.53 22.83
C CYS A 173 -12.32 -4.77 24.13
N LEU A 174 -11.99 -3.46 24.06
CA LEU A 174 -11.75 -2.64 25.25
C LEU A 174 -13.04 -2.25 25.98
N VAL A 175 -14.22 -2.56 25.40
CA VAL A 175 -15.52 -2.30 26.02
C VAL A 175 -15.96 -3.49 26.87
N CYS A 176 -15.96 -4.71 26.30
CA CYS A 176 -16.46 -5.92 26.99
C CYS A 176 -15.36 -6.94 27.33
N GLN A 177 -14.09 -6.66 27.04
CA GLN A 177 -12.93 -7.50 27.33
C GLN A 177 -12.91 -8.86 26.63
N THR A 178 -13.76 -9.07 25.63
CA THR A 178 -13.76 -10.30 24.83
C THR A 178 -12.47 -10.41 24.02
N GLY A 179 -11.77 -11.54 24.12
CA GLY A 179 -10.62 -11.88 23.28
C GLY A 179 -11.08 -12.25 21.87
N LEU A 180 -10.37 -11.79 20.86
CA LEU A 180 -10.68 -11.96 19.44
C LEU A 180 -9.40 -12.26 18.67
N VAL A 181 -9.50 -13.00 17.56
CA VAL A 181 -8.36 -13.30 16.70
C VAL A 181 -8.59 -12.72 15.31
N GLY A 182 -7.68 -11.84 14.91
CA GLY A 182 -7.69 -11.23 13.60
C GLY A 182 -8.81 -10.22 13.35
N GLU A 183 -8.74 -9.62 12.17
CA GLU A 183 -9.68 -8.57 11.77
C GLU A 183 -11.12 -9.09 11.59
N ASN A 184 -11.28 -10.34 11.14
CA ASN A 184 -12.60 -10.89 10.85
C ASN A 184 -13.45 -11.05 12.13
N GLU A 185 -12.88 -11.57 13.21
CA GLU A 185 -13.59 -11.70 14.49
C GLU A 185 -13.89 -10.32 15.09
N ALA A 186 -12.96 -9.35 14.95
CA ALA A 186 -13.20 -7.99 15.40
C ALA A 186 -14.34 -7.31 14.63
N ARG A 187 -14.43 -7.51 13.31
CA ARG A 187 -15.55 -7.01 12.50
C ARG A 187 -16.88 -7.62 12.87
N GLU A 188 -16.92 -8.94 13.07
CA GLU A 188 -18.14 -9.63 13.45
C GLU A 188 -18.61 -9.21 14.84
N HIS A 189 -17.68 -9.11 15.79
CA HIS A 189 -17.96 -8.57 17.11
C HIS A 189 -18.51 -7.13 17.05
N ALA A 190 -17.91 -6.27 16.22
CA ALA A 190 -18.39 -4.89 16.04
C ALA A 190 -19.81 -4.85 15.45
N LYS A 191 -20.14 -5.73 14.49
CA LYS A 191 -21.50 -5.82 13.90
C LYS A 191 -22.53 -6.28 14.92
N THR A 192 -22.19 -7.27 15.74
CA THR A 192 -23.14 -7.90 16.67
C THR A 192 -23.34 -7.09 17.94
N THR A 193 -22.30 -6.39 18.43
CA THR A 193 -22.33 -5.69 19.73
C THR A 193 -22.32 -4.17 19.61
N GLY A 194 -21.95 -3.63 18.46
CA GLY A 194 -21.70 -2.18 18.25
C GLY A 194 -20.37 -1.70 18.85
N HIS A 195 -19.56 -2.57 19.44
CA HIS A 195 -18.27 -2.20 20.03
C HIS A 195 -17.20 -2.07 18.94
N THR A 196 -16.60 -0.91 18.83
CA THR A 196 -15.59 -0.62 17.78
C THR A 196 -14.21 -0.29 18.33
N ASN A 197 -14.01 -0.40 19.66
CA ASN A 197 -12.75 -0.09 20.31
C ASN A 197 -12.01 -1.39 20.66
N PHE A 198 -10.92 -1.67 19.92
CA PHE A 198 -10.10 -2.87 20.08
C PHE A 198 -8.66 -2.50 20.40
N GLY A 199 -7.99 -3.32 21.17
CA GLY A 199 -6.56 -3.24 21.50
C GLY A 199 -5.87 -4.57 21.30
N GLU A 200 -4.59 -4.56 20.95
CA GLU A 200 -3.72 -5.74 20.95
C GLU A 200 -3.34 -6.11 22.39
N TYR A 201 -3.13 -7.42 22.63
CA TYR A 201 -2.62 -7.92 23.90
C TYR A 201 -1.74 -9.15 23.74
#